data_7aea95995416f307efe7d924e1a0d95b
#
_entry.id   7aea95995416f307efe7d924e1a0d95b
#
_cell.length_a   1.000
_cell.length_b   1.000
_cell.length_c   1.000
_cell.angle_alpha   90.00
_cell.angle_beta   90.00
_cell.angle_gamma   90.00
#
_symmetry.space_group_name_H-M   'P 1'
#
loop_
_entity.id
_entity.type
_entity.pdbx_description
1 polymer ?
#
loop_
_entity_poly.entity_id
_entity_poly.type
_entity_poly.pdbx_seq_one_letter_code
_entity_poly.pdbx_strand_id
1 'polypeptide(L)'
;MMSLTVQTICAAVGGTVLQSSGAAVRDVTTDSRRVPQEALFIPLVGERFDGHAYIEKALEAGAAGCLTAKTPEALLPGKFYIQVPDTRLALKALAAWYRGQFQLPVVQVTGSVGKTTTKEMIAAVLAQKYETLRTEGNLNNDIGAPLTLLRLMPEHEAAVIETGMNHFGEIRYLGEMVRPDIAVITNVGDAHIENLGNTRQGILQAKCEIFENLTPEGIAVLNGDDELLNTVTLPQIILRCGEGEHCDVRVTDIDDRGLEGMACTVTTGQAAYRLETAAPGRHMVYPMAMAAAIGERLGLTAAEIAAGTAAYAPVGSRMHLIRMDGDRLVIDDCYNANPQSMAEGIRMLAASRQKKRLAVLGDMGELGALTAQAHRDMGTLCRELGIETVAVGEKMKALTETDPEAQWFAGVEEALPAVRARFTPGTAVLVKASRAMHFENIVKELEKE
;
A
#
# COMPACT_ATOMS: atom_id res chain seq x y z
N MET A 1 18.28 -12.35 2.82
CA MET A 1 18.88 -11.55 3.93
C MET A 1 20.34 -11.92 4.18
N MET A 2 21.11 -11.11 4.92
CA MET A 2 22.43 -11.51 5.40
C MET A 2 22.29 -12.77 6.29
N SER A 3 23.31 -13.63 6.25
CA SER A 3 23.33 -14.85 7.06
C SER A 3 23.43 -14.53 8.55
N LEU A 4 22.49 -15.03 9.35
CA LEU A 4 22.46 -14.81 10.80
C LEU A 4 22.77 -16.11 11.57
N THR A 5 23.46 -15.97 12.71
CA THR A 5 23.68 -17.07 13.63
C THR A 5 22.59 -17.14 14.68
N VAL A 6 22.43 -18.29 15.32
CA VAL A 6 21.50 -18.48 16.45
C VAL A 6 21.76 -17.46 17.57
N GLN A 7 23.04 -17.19 17.88
CA GLN A 7 23.43 -16.23 18.92
C GLN A 7 23.03 -14.80 18.56
N THR A 8 23.23 -14.42 17.30
CA THR A 8 22.82 -13.10 16.79
C THR A 8 21.31 -12.90 16.88
N ILE A 9 20.54 -13.90 16.44
CA ILE A 9 19.08 -13.85 16.52
C ILE A 9 18.63 -13.77 17.98
N CYS A 10 19.17 -14.65 18.84
CA CYS A 10 18.83 -14.69 20.27
C CYS A 10 19.08 -13.32 20.95
N ALA A 11 20.23 -12.70 20.68
CA ALA A 11 20.54 -11.37 21.21
C ALA A 11 19.60 -10.29 20.67
N ALA A 12 19.28 -10.31 19.37
CA ALA A 12 18.41 -9.33 18.73
C ALA A 12 16.97 -9.38 19.27
N VAL A 13 16.46 -10.57 19.61
CA VAL A 13 15.10 -10.75 20.12
C VAL A 13 15.00 -10.79 21.66
N GLY A 14 16.12 -10.73 22.37
CA GLY A 14 16.15 -10.86 23.83
C GLY A 14 15.65 -12.22 24.33
N GLY A 15 15.89 -13.28 23.56
CA GLY A 15 15.38 -14.62 23.83
C GLY A 15 16.33 -15.50 24.67
N THR A 16 15.91 -16.74 24.87
CA THR A 16 16.71 -17.80 25.50
C THR A 16 16.84 -18.97 24.54
N VAL A 17 18.07 -19.44 24.30
CA VAL A 17 18.32 -20.60 23.45
C VAL A 17 17.95 -21.88 24.22
N LEU A 18 16.91 -22.60 23.74
CA LEU A 18 16.53 -23.90 24.29
C LEU A 18 17.36 -25.03 23.67
N GLN A 19 17.63 -24.94 22.38
CA GLN A 19 18.50 -25.84 21.64
C GLN A 19 19.26 -25.04 20.60
N SER A 20 20.55 -25.26 20.46
CA SER A 20 21.39 -24.64 19.45
C SER A 20 21.70 -25.62 18.32
N SER A 21 21.94 -25.09 17.13
CA SER A 21 22.52 -25.84 16.01
C SER A 21 23.58 -24.97 15.32
N GLY A 22 24.42 -25.58 14.48
CA GLY A 22 25.40 -24.86 13.68
C GLY A 22 24.80 -24.22 12.41
N ALA A 23 23.48 -24.23 12.26
CA ALA A 23 22.82 -23.72 11.06
C ALA A 23 22.90 -22.19 10.98
N ALA A 24 23.16 -21.69 9.78
CA ALA A 24 23.02 -20.30 9.45
C ALA A 24 21.59 -20.03 8.95
N VAL A 25 21.00 -18.92 9.34
CA VAL A 25 19.68 -18.47 8.88
C VAL A 25 19.86 -17.51 7.73
N ARG A 26 19.18 -17.77 6.61
CA ARG A 26 19.24 -16.94 5.39
C ARG A 26 17.90 -16.34 4.98
N ASP A 27 16.83 -16.72 5.64
CA ASP A 27 15.47 -16.22 5.40
C ASP A 27 14.64 -16.25 6.69
N VAL A 28 13.53 -15.53 6.70
CA VAL A 28 12.55 -15.51 7.80
C VAL A 28 11.16 -15.72 7.21
N THR A 29 10.40 -16.64 7.79
CA THR A 29 9.03 -16.88 7.38
C THR A 29 8.09 -17.03 8.57
N THR A 30 6.86 -16.55 8.40
CA THR A 30 5.74 -16.78 9.32
C THR A 30 4.70 -17.74 8.72
N ASP A 31 4.91 -18.20 7.48
CA ASP A 31 3.99 -19.07 6.75
C ASP A 31 4.54 -20.50 6.68
N SER A 32 3.94 -21.43 7.45
CA SER A 32 4.32 -22.85 7.47
C SER A 32 3.98 -23.62 6.20
N ARG A 33 3.26 -23.01 5.23
CA ARG A 33 2.93 -23.61 3.93
C ARG A 33 3.99 -23.35 2.88
N ARG A 34 4.83 -22.31 3.09
CA ARG A 34 5.93 -21.89 2.21
C ARG A 34 7.14 -21.59 3.07
N VAL A 35 7.93 -22.61 3.32
CA VAL A 35 9.12 -22.51 4.16
C VAL A 35 10.37 -22.55 3.28
N PRO A 36 11.09 -21.42 3.16
CA PRO A 36 12.39 -21.42 2.50
C PRO A 36 13.40 -22.31 3.24
N GLN A 37 14.34 -22.89 2.49
CA GLN A 37 15.44 -23.65 3.12
C GLN A 37 16.29 -22.72 3.99
N GLU A 38 16.75 -23.25 5.13
CA GLU A 38 17.56 -22.50 6.11
C GLU A 38 16.82 -21.25 6.68
N ALA A 39 15.48 -21.21 6.62
CA ALA A 39 14.71 -20.11 7.20
C ALA A 39 14.58 -20.22 8.73
N LEU A 40 14.44 -19.07 9.39
CA LEU A 40 13.88 -18.96 10.73
C LEU A 40 12.36 -18.96 10.62
N PHE A 41 11.70 -19.92 11.22
CA PHE A 41 10.25 -19.91 11.34
C PHE A 41 9.81 -19.14 12.60
N ILE A 42 8.93 -18.16 12.42
CA ILE A 42 8.35 -17.37 13.52
C ILE A 42 6.84 -17.65 13.57
N PRO A 43 6.37 -18.50 14.49
CA PRO A 43 4.95 -18.78 14.64
C PRO A 43 4.24 -17.55 15.21
N LEU A 44 3.15 -17.13 14.57
CA LEU A 44 2.32 -16.03 15.02
C LEU A 44 1.01 -16.55 15.60
N VAL A 45 0.50 -15.87 16.62
CA VAL A 45 -0.81 -16.13 17.21
C VAL A 45 -1.80 -15.12 16.61
N GLY A 46 -2.87 -15.62 16.00
CA GLY A 46 -3.99 -14.84 15.50
C GLY A 46 -5.26 -15.14 16.31
N GLU A 47 -6.35 -14.44 16.00
CA GLU A 47 -7.62 -14.62 16.71
C GLU A 47 -8.19 -16.03 16.61
N ARG A 48 -7.96 -16.74 15.51
CA ARG A 48 -8.56 -18.05 15.20
C ARG A 48 -7.55 -19.17 15.03
N PHE A 49 -6.26 -18.90 15.18
CA PHE A 49 -5.20 -19.90 15.02
C PHE A 49 -4.00 -19.59 15.88
N ASP A 50 -3.22 -20.62 16.18
CA ASP A 50 -1.92 -20.53 16.86
C ASP A 50 -0.85 -21.16 15.98
N GLY A 51 0.07 -20.34 15.49
CA GLY A 51 1.18 -20.75 14.63
C GLY A 51 2.13 -21.75 15.28
N HIS A 52 2.17 -21.83 16.61
CA HIS A 52 3.03 -22.79 17.35
C HIS A 52 2.68 -24.24 17.02
N ALA A 53 1.43 -24.55 16.68
CA ALA A 53 1.03 -25.89 16.25
C ALA A 53 1.69 -26.35 14.95
N TYR A 54 2.32 -25.43 14.19
CA TYR A 54 2.97 -25.71 12.91
C TYR A 54 4.50 -25.70 12.97
N ILE A 55 5.11 -25.57 14.15
CA ILE A 55 6.57 -25.50 14.31
C ILE A 55 7.22 -26.78 13.73
N GLU A 56 6.78 -27.96 14.16
CA GLU A 56 7.33 -29.23 13.68
C GLU A 56 7.27 -29.34 12.16
N LYS A 57 6.10 -29.08 11.59
CA LYS A 57 5.89 -29.09 10.13
C LYS A 57 6.82 -28.11 9.40
N ALA A 58 7.04 -26.90 9.94
CA ALA A 58 7.93 -25.91 9.34
C ALA A 58 9.40 -26.36 9.39
N LEU A 59 9.81 -26.97 10.49
CA LEU A 59 11.16 -27.49 10.67
C LEU A 59 11.44 -28.68 9.74
N GLU A 60 10.47 -29.58 9.56
CA GLU A 60 10.54 -30.70 8.62
C GLU A 60 10.57 -30.20 7.16
N ALA A 61 9.84 -29.13 6.85
CA ALA A 61 9.83 -28.51 5.51
C ALA A 61 11.13 -27.79 5.14
N GLY A 62 12.09 -27.61 6.08
CA GLY A 62 13.42 -27.07 5.78
C GLY A 62 13.83 -25.86 6.59
N ALA A 63 13.01 -25.36 7.52
CA ALA A 63 13.45 -24.30 8.45
C ALA A 63 14.66 -24.79 9.27
N ALA A 64 15.62 -23.89 9.48
CA ALA A 64 16.82 -24.15 10.29
C ALA A 64 16.49 -24.24 11.80
N GLY A 65 15.48 -23.48 12.20
CA GLY A 65 14.99 -23.42 13.58
C GLY A 65 13.79 -22.49 13.70
N CYS A 66 13.36 -22.24 14.93
CA CYS A 66 12.21 -21.39 15.19
C CYS A 66 12.38 -20.49 16.42
N LEU A 67 11.58 -19.41 16.47
CA LEU A 67 11.19 -18.77 17.71
C LEU A 67 9.99 -19.53 18.31
N THR A 68 9.82 -19.45 19.62
CA THR A 68 8.64 -20.01 20.30
C THR A 68 8.32 -19.23 21.57
N ALA A 69 7.05 -18.93 21.80
CA ALA A 69 6.58 -18.38 23.08
C ALA A 69 6.14 -19.49 24.05
N LYS A 70 6.13 -20.76 23.61
CA LYS A 70 5.75 -21.92 24.39
C LYS A 70 6.92 -22.87 24.51
N THR A 71 7.06 -23.55 25.64
CA THR A 71 8.05 -24.63 25.77
C THR A 71 7.59 -25.82 24.91
N PRO A 72 8.35 -26.24 23.88
CA PRO A 72 8.00 -27.40 23.06
C PRO A 72 8.05 -28.69 23.90
N GLU A 73 7.17 -29.65 23.62
CA GLU A 73 7.19 -30.98 24.26
C GLU A 73 8.43 -31.79 23.85
N ALA A 74 8.90 -31.61 22.63
CA ALA A 74 10.10 -32.23 22.07
C ALA A 74 10.87 -31.24 21.17
N LEU A 75 12.17 -31.42 21.10
CA LEU A 75 13.08 -30.66 20.28
C LEU A 75 13.61 -31.54 19.13
N LEU A 76 13.41 -31.16 17.88
CA LEU A 76 13.93 -31.91 16.73
C LEU A 76 15.46 -31.84 16.68
N PRO A 77 16.17 -32.96 16.52
CA PRO A 77 17.62 -32.99 16.39
C PRO A 77 18.08 -32.11 15.17
N GLY A 78 19.19 -31.41 15.39
CA GLY A 78 19.79 -30.57 14.32
C GLY A 78 19.07 -29.23 14.04
N LYS A 79 17.96 -28.96 14.70
CA LYS A 79 17.24 -27.67 14.63
C LYS A 79 17.56 -26.83 15.85
N PHE A 80 17.45 -25.50 15.74
CA PHE A 80 17.55 -24.62 16.90
C PHE A 80 16.18 -24.09 17.33
N TYR A 81 16.06 -23.79 18.62
CA TYR A 81 14.86 -23.20 19.22
C TYR A 81 15.28 -22.04 20.11
N ILE A 82 14.66 -20.89 19.92
CA ILE A 82 14.85 -19.71 20.78
C ILE A 82 13.51 -19.37 21.41
N GLN A 83 13.45 -19.39 22.72
CA GLN A 83 12.26 -19.02 23.48
C GLN A 83 12.22 -17.50 23.65
N VAL A 84 11.06 -16.90 23.42
CA VAL A 84 10.76 -15.48 23.60
C VAL A 84 9.41 -15.32 24.30
N PRO A 85 9.15 -14.21 24.99
CA PRO A 85 7.84 -13.96 25.61
C PRO A 85 6.70 -13.83 24.59
N ASP A 86 6.96 -13.21 23.45
CA ASP A 86 6.01 -12.94 22.36
C ASP A 86 6.73 -12.99 21.02
N THR A 87 6.26 -13.84 20.11
CA THR A 87 6.89 -14.04 18.80
C THR A 87 6.64 -12.88 17.83
N ARG A 88 5.54 -12.13 17.98
CA ARG A 88 5.23 -10.94 17.18
C ARG A 88 6.13 -9.77 17.57
N LEU A 89 6.31 -9.53 18.86
CA LEU A 89 7.27 -8.55 19.35
C LEU A 89 8.73 -8.94 19.01
N ALA A 90 9.05 -10.23 19.03
CA ALA A 90 10.36 -10.73 18.61
C ALA A 90 10.61 -10.52 17.12
N LEU A 91 9.59 -10.69 16.25
CA LEU A 91 9.70 -10.37 14.83
C LEU A 91 10.03 -8.88 14.61
N LYS A 92 9.33 -7.98 15.31
CA LYS A 92 9.63 -6.53 15.28
C LYS A 92 11.06 -6.25 15.77
N ALA A 93 11.45 -6.82 16.90
CA ALA A 93 12.78 -6.61 17.48
C ALA A 93 13.90 -7.09 16.54
N LEU A 94 13.71 -8.25 15.90
CA LEU A 94 14.65 -8.78 14.91
C LEU A 94 14.75 -7.86 13.70
N ALA A 95 13.63 -7.37 13.18
CA ALA A 95 13.60 -6.46 12.05
C ALA A 95 14.24 -5.10 12.37
N ALA A 96 13.97 -4.55 13.55
CA ALA A 96 14.57 -3.29 14.00
C ALA A 96 16.09 -3.41 14.18
N TRP A 97 16.55 -4.52 14.80
CA TRP A 97 17.97 -4.81 14.91
C TRP A 97 18.61 -4.96 13.51
N TYR A 98 17.98 -5.76 12.63
CA TYR A 98 18.47 -6.02 11.28
C TYR A 98 18.56 -4.75 10.44
N ARG A 99 17.49 -3.90 10.46
CA ARG A 99 17.49 -2.57 9.81
C ARG A 99 18.67 -1.70 10.29
N GLY A 100 19.00 -1.78 11.58
CA GLY A 100 20.11 -1.04 12.17
C GLY A 100 21.52 -1.45 11.66
N GLN A 101 21.64 -2.56 10.93
CA GLN A 101 22.91 -2.98 10.32
C GLN A 101 23.21 -2.27 8.99
N PHE A 102 22.27 -1.47 8.47
CA PHE A 102 22.36 -0.81 7.17
C PHE A 102 22.36 0.71 7.33
N GLN A 103 23.26 1.36 6.61
CA GLN A 103 23.31 2.83 6.50
C GLN A 103 22.90 3.19 5.06
N LEU A 104 21.62 3.42 4.87
CA LEU A 104 21.02 3.82 3.60
C LEU A 104 19.80 4.70 3.87
N PRO A 105 19.44 5.62 2.97
CA PRO A 105 18.25 6.44 3.09
C PRO A 105 16.99 5.56 3.06
N VAL A 106 16.09 5.78 4.03
CA VAL A 106 14.80 5.10 4.12
C VAL A 106 13.67 6.10 4.03
N VAL A 107 12.81 5.86 3.05
CA VAL A 107 11.56 6.59 2.87
C VAL A 107 10.43 5.78 3.48
N GLN A 108 9.69 6.34 4.44
CA GLN A 108 8.47 5.75 4.97
C GLN A 108 7.26 6.45 4.38
N VAL A 109 6.28 5.70 3.87
CA VAL A 109 5.10 6.25 3.21
C VAL A 109 3.83 5.80 3.92
N THR A 110 2.97 6.75 4.29
CA THR A 110 1.61 6.50 4.77
C THR A 110 0.60 7.44 4.11
N GLY A 111 -0.68 7.27 4.40
CA GLY A 111 -1.77 8.11 3.89
C GLY A 111 -3.11 7.37 3.88
N SER A 112 -4.19 8.06 3.63
CA SER A 112 -5.51 7.42 3.47
C SER A 112 -5.62 6.70 2.13
N VAL A 113 -5.24 7.39 1.04
CA VAL A 113 -5.25 6.89 -0.33
C VAL A 113 -3.89 7.12 -0.99
N GLY A 114 -3.54 6.32 -1.99
CA GLY A 114 -2.34 6.55 -2.81
C GLY A 114 -1.02 6.10 -2.20
N LYS A 115 -0.98 5.49 -1.01
CA LYS A 115 0.25 4.97 -0.38
C LYS A 115 1.07 4.10 -1.33
N THR A 116 0.46 3.06 -1.86
CA THR A 116 1.15 2.11 -2.75
C THR A 116 1.60 2.77 -4.05
N THR A 117 0.74 3.60 -4.65
CA THR A 117 1.06 4.37 -5.86
C THR A 117 2.28 5.27 -5.62
N THR A 118 2.28 6.02 -4.51
CA THR A 118 3.37 6.92 -4.16
C THR A 118 4.65 6.15 -3.82
N LYS A 119 4.56 5.06 -3.06
CA LYS A 119 5.68 4.16 -2.77
C LYS A 119 6.31 3.61 -4.05
N GLU A 120 5.51 3.09 -4.98
CA GLU A 120 6.02 2.55 -6.25
C GLU A 120 6.61 3.65 -7.14
N MET A 121 6.00 4.84 -7.19
CA MET A 121 6.53 5.99 -7.94
C MET A 121 7.89 6.43 -7.38
N ILE A 122 8.01 6.57 -6.06
CA ILE A 122 9.28 6.90 -5.40
C ILE A 122 10.31 5.80 -5.68
N ALA A 123 9.94 4.54 -5.54
CA ALA A 123 10.85 3.43 -5.80
C ALA A 123 11.30 3.38 -7.27
N ALA A 124 10.43 3.65 -8.24
CA ALA A 124 10.77 3.71 -9.66
C ALA A 124 11.75 4.85 -9.98
N VAL A 125 11.59 6.00 -9.32
CA VAL A 125 12.52 7.14 -9.44
C VAL A 125 13.86 6.78 -8.81
N LEU A 126 13.88 6.29 -7.57
CA LEU A 126 15.13 5.94 -6.89
C LEU A 126 15.90 4.81 -7.60
N ALA A 127 15.20 3.85 -8.20
CA ALA A 127 15.80 2.74 -8.95
C ALA A 127 16.55 3.18 -10.21
N GLN A 128 16.45 4.45 -10.64
CA GLN A 128 17.29 4.97 -11.72
C GLN A 128 18.75 5.16 -11.31
N LYS A 129 19.01 5.18 -10.01
CA LYS A 129 20.35 5.41 -9.47
C LYS A 129 20.76 4.41 -8.39
N TYR A 130 19.81 3.91 -7.61
CA TYR A 130 20.06 3.13 -6.41
C TYR A 130 19.42 1.75 -6.51
N GLU A 131 20.11 0.69 -6.05
CA GLU A 131 19.46 -0.59 -5.78
C GLU A 131 18.47 -0.38 -4.62
N THR A 132 17.17 -0.41 -4.93
CA THR A 132 16.12 0.07 -4.03
C THR A 132 15.23 -1.07 -3.53
N LEU A 133 15.25 -1.32 -2.20
CA LEU A 133 14.26 -2.17 -1.55
C LEU A 133 12.91 -1.43 -1.47
N ARG A 134 11.81 -2.12 -1.74
CA ARG A 134 10.47 -1.59 -1.48
C ARG A 134 9.53 -2.62 -0.87
N THR A 135 8.50 -2.14 -0.18
CA THR A 135 7.39 -2.98 0.28
C THR A 135 6.69 -3.61 -0.91
N GLU A 136 6.57 -4.94 -0.91
CA GLU A 136 5.83 -5.70 -1.91
C GLU A 136 4.36 -5.85 -1.51
N GLY A 137 3.46 -5.76 -2.49
CA GLY A 137 2.04 -5.95 -2.27
C GLY A 137 1.48 -5.05 -1.17
N ASN A 138 0.89 -5.68 -0.14
CA ASN A 138 0.31 -5.03 1.03
C ASN A 138 1.05 -5.37 2.34
N LEU A 139 2.35 -5.68 2.27
CA LEU A 139 3.17 -6.00 3.44
C LEU A 139 3.49 -4.74 4.27
N ASN A 140 2.45 -4.00 4.66
CA ASN A 140 2.53 -2.67 5.26
C ASN A 140 2.04 -2.61 6.73
N ASN A 141 1.78 -3.76 7.34
CA ASN A 141 1.35 -3.91 8.72
C ASN A 141 2.47 -4.43 9.62
N ASP A 142 2.14 -4.75 10.87
CA ASP A 142 3.03 -5.23 11.92
C ASP A 142 3.66 -6.63 11.67
N ILE A 143 3.25 -7.30 10.62
CA ILE A 143 3.86 -8.55 10.12
C ILE A 143 4.63 -8.28 8.82
N GLY A 144 4.02 -7.57 7.89
CA GLY A 144 4.56 -7.35 6.56
C GLY A 144 5.76 -6.40 6.53
N ALA A 145 5.70 -5.29 7.29
CA ALA A 145 6.79 -4.32 7.33
C ALA A 145 8.08 -4.91 7.93
N PRO A 146 8.05 -5.67 9.06
CA PRO A 146 9.24 -6.39 9.53
C PRO A 146 9.80 -7.36 8.49
N LEU A 147 8.94 -8.16 7.84
CA LEU A 147 9.38 -9.10 6.80
C LEU A 147 10.01 -8.36 5.61
N THR A 148 9.51 -7.18 5.26
CA THR A 148 10.12 -6.33 4.22
C THR A 148 11.52 -5.87 4.64
N LEU A 149 11.69 -5.37 5.86
CA LEU A 149 12.99 -4.91 6.37
C LEU A 149 14.02 -6.05 6.45
N LEU A 150 13.59 -7.26 6.81
CA LEU A 150 14.46 -8.45 6.84
C LEU A 150 14.94 -8.88 5.45
N ARG A 151 14.41 -8.33 4.37
CA ARG A 151 14.89 -8.55 3.00
C ARG A 151 16.01 -7.59 2.59
N LEU A 152 16.39 -6.64 3.43
CA LEU A 152 17.57 -5.80 3.14
C LEU A 152 18.80 -6.66 2.88
N MET A 153 19.60 -6.26 1.89
CA MET A 153 20.82 -6.91 1.46
C MET A 153 21.93 -5.86 1.35
N PRO A 154 23.20 -6.24 1.43
CA PRO A 154 24.32 -5.30 1.33
C PRO A 154 24.36 -4.45 0.06
N GLU A 155 23.77 -4.95 -1.02
CA GLU A 155 23.67 -4.26 -2.30
C GLU A 155 22.59 -3.17 -2.33
N HIS A 156 21.62 -3.18 -1.39
CA HIS A 156 20.61 -2.13 -1.35
C HIS A 156 21.19 -0.79 -0.89
N GLU A 157 20.88 0.26 -1.64
CA GLU A 157 21.37 1.62 -1.43
C GLU A 157 20.26 2.58 -1.01
N ALA A 158 18.98 2.18 -1.14
CA ALA A 158 17.82 2.91 -0.66
C ALA A 158 16.69 1.95 -0.27
N ALA A 159 15.73 2.41 0.55
CA ALA A 159 14.54 1.64 0.86
C ALA A 159 13.28 2.52 0.89
N VAL A 160 12.15 2.00 0.37
CA VAL A 160 10.85 2.67 0.40
C VAL A 160 9.85 1.74 1.10
N ILE A 161 9.47 2.10 2.32
CA ILE A 161 8.65 1.28 3.20
C ILE A 161 7.26 1.88 3.33
N GLU A 162 6.26 1.14 2.85
CA GLU A 162 4.85 1.49 3.06
C GLU A 162 4.40 1.06 4.45
N THR A 163 3.70 1.94 5.16
CA THR A 163 3.09 1.65 6.46
C THR A 163 1.60 2.04 6.45
N GLY A 164 0.77 1.04 6.77
CA GLY A 164 -0.67 1.19 6.93
C GLY A 164 -1.07 1.22 8.40
N MET A 165 -2.28 1.70 8.68
CA MET A 165 -2.84 1.67 10.03
C MET A 165 -4.36 1.59 9.98
N ASN A 166 -4.94 1.00 11.02
CA ASN A 166 -6.36 1.01 11.35
C ASN A 166 -6.63 1.72 12.69
N HIS A 167 -5.65 1.79 13.58
CA HIS A 167 -5.78 2.33 14.94
C HIS A 167 -4.62 3.27 15.28
N PHE A 168 -4.82 4.08 16.32
CA PHE A 168 -3.75 4.88 16.92
C PHE A 168 -2.60 4.01 17.42
N GLY A 169 -1.38 4.50 17.33
CA GLY A 169 -0.15 3.83 17.78
C GLY A 169 0.47 2.89 16.76
N GLU A 170 -0.26 2.47 15.71
CA GLU A 170 0.26 1.50 14.73
C GLU A 170 1.37 2.10 13.86
N ILE A 171 1.26 3.35 13.41
CA ILE A 171 2.32 4.00 12.62
C ILE A 171 3.57 4.24 13.48
N ARG A 172 3.39 4.64 14.75
CA ARG A 172 4.50 4.77 15.71
C ARG A 172 5.22 3.43 15.87
N TYR A 173 4.45 2.35 16.13
CA TYR A 173 4.97 1.01 16.30
C TYR A 173 5.81 0.55 15.10
N LEU A 174 5.37 0.86 13.88
CA LEU A 174 6.10 0.56 12.66
C LEU A 174 7.33 1.48 12.49
N GLY A 175 7.18 2.76 12.79
CA GLY A 175 8.25 3.76 12.70
C GLY A 175 9.47 3.42 13.56
N GLU A 176 9.27 2.84 14.75
CA GLU A 176 10.37 2.43 15.66
C GLU A 176 11.36 1.45 15.00
N MET A 177 10.90 0.61 14.09
CA MET A 177 11.78 -0.30 13.35
C MET A 177 12.22 0.25 12.00
N VAL A 178 11.40 1.08 11.33
CA VAL A 178 11.72 1.66 10.02
C VAL A 178 12.80 2.74 10.17
N ARG A 179 12.67 3.64 11.15
CA ARG A 179 13.56 4.80 11.40
C ARG A 179 13.83 5.57 10.12
N PRO A 180 12.81 6.27 9.60
CA PRO A 180 12.92 6.92 8.29
C PRO A 180 13.82 8.16 8.33
N ASP A 181 14.49 8.40 7.20
CA ASP A 181 15.15 9.68 6.89
C ASP A 181 14.18 10.62 6.17
N ILE A 182 13.17 10.04 5.50
CA ILE A 182 12.14 10.77 4.77
C ILE A 182 10.77 10.18 5.13
N ALA A 183 9.88 11.03 5.64
CA ALA A 183 8.51 10.64 5.99
C ALA A 183 7.52 11.26 5.00
N VAL A 184 6.66 10.44 4.40
CA VAL A 184 5.70 10.87 3.37
C VAL A 184 4.28 10.61 3.86
N ILE A 185 3.41 11.64 3.82
CA ILE A 185 1.96 11.49 4.01
C ILE A 185 1.26 11.94 2.73
N THR A 186 0.57 11.01 2.06
CA THR A 186 -0.07 11.29 0.77
C THR A 186 -1.33 12.14 0.88
N ASN A 187 -2.17 11.88 1.86
CA ASN A 187 -3.39 12.64 2.16
C ASN A 187 -4.06 12.19 3.48
N VAL A 188 -5.05 12.97 3.92
CA VAL A 188 -5.94 12.67 5.05
C VAL A 188 -7.38 12.63 4.54
N GLY A 189 -7.86 11.44 4.18
CA GLY A 189 -9.25 11.18 3.80
C GLY A 189 -10.05 10.51 4.92
N ASP A 190 -11.12 9.80 4.58
CA ASP A 190 -12.06 9.19 5.52
C ASP A 190 -11.81 7.69 5.79
N ALA A 191 -10.73 7.12 5.23
CA ALA A 191 -10.40 5.72 5.45
C ALA A 191 -10.12 5.43 6.93
N HIS A 192 -10.74 4.35 7.47
CA HIS A 192 -10.62 3.91 8.88
C HIS A 192 -11.14 4.90 9.92
N ILE A 193 -12.00 5.87 9.52
CA ILE A 193 -12.47 6.96 10.39
C ILE A 193 -13.16 6.46 11.65
N GLU A 194 -13.88 5.33 11.57
CA GLU A 194 -14.59 4.74 12.71
C GLU A 194 -13.66 4.36 13.87
N ASN A 195 -12.41 3.95 13.57
CA ASN A 195 -11.41 3.53 14.55
C ASN A 195 -10.57 4.71 15.10
N LEU A 196 -10.74 5.90 14.52
CA LEU A 196 -9.89 7.07 14.77
C LEU A 196 -10.69 8.27 15.28
N GLY A 197 -11.64 8.00 16.20
CA GLY A 197 -12.46 9.00 16.84
C GLY A 197 -13.54 9.60 15.96
N ASN A 198 -13.89 8.95 14.84
CA ASN A 198 -14.87 9.40 13.84
C ASN A 198 -14.61 10.80 13.28
N THR A 199 -13.33 11.22 13.21
CA THR A 199 -12.93 12.52 12.70
C THR A 199 -11.70 12.43 11.79
N ARG A 200 -11.62 13.30 10.80
CA ARG A 200 -10.41 13.44 9.96
C ARG A 200 -9.21 13.94 10.77
N GLN A 201 -9.47 14.71 11.85
CA GLN A 201 -8.42 15.14 12.78
C GLN A 201 -7.79 13.93 13.51
N GLY A 202 -8.59 12.93 13.89
CA GLY A 202 -8.07 11.68 14.47
C GLY A 202 -7.21 10.91 13.46
N ILE A 203 -7.62 10.89 12.18
CA ILE A 203 -6.82 10.29 11.11
C ILE A 203 -5.49 11.04 10.91
N LEU A 204 -5.52 12.37 10.91
CA LEU A 204 -4.30 13.19 10.87
C LEU A 204 -3.37 12.84 12.04
N GLN A 205 -3.90 12.83 13.27
CA GLN A 205 -3.13 12.51 14.48
C GLN A 205 -2.43 11.14 14.34
N ALA A 206 -3.15 10.10 13.94
CA ALA A 206 -2.59 8.76 13.77
C ALA A 206 -1.52 8.71 12.67
N LYS A 207 -1.69 9.45 11.56
CA LYS A 207 -0.68 9.50 10.49
C LYS A 207 0.56 10.30 10.89
N CYS A 208 0.40 11.36 11.68
CA CYS A 208 1.51 12.17 12.19
C CYS A 208 2.44 11.39 13.15
N GLU A 209 2.03 10.24 13.65
CA GLU A 209 2.91 9.32 14.38
C GLU A 209 4.16 8.90 13.56
N ILE A 210 4.12 9.02 12.22
CA ILE A 210 5.26 8.76 11.34
C ILE A 210 6.47 9.66 11.66
N PHE A 211 6.22 10.86 12.17
CA PHE A 211 7.26 11.84 12.47
C PHE A 211 7.96 11.58 13.80
N GLU A 212 7.38 10.77 14.70
CA GLU A 212 7.98 10.47 16.00
C GLU A 212 9.31 9.72 15.89
N ASN A 213 9.51 9.00 14.79
CA ASN A 213 10.73 8.24 14.51
C ASN A 213 11.51 8.77 13.31
N LEU A 214 11.12 9.93 12.78
CA LEU A 214 11.88 10.65 11.75
C LEU A 214 13.22 11.11 12.33
N THR A 215 14.32 10.87 11.60
CA THR A 215 15.65 11.32 12.05
C THR A 215 15.69 12.83 12.25
N PRO A 216 16.56 13.37 13.14
CA PRO A 216 16.63 14.82 13.39
C PRO A 216 16.89 15.65 12.14
N GLU A 217 17.71 15.15 11.21
CA GLU A 217 18.04 15.77 9.91
C GLU A 217 17.09 15.34 8.79
N GLY A 218 16.07 14.53 9.13
CA GLY A 218 15.11 14.00 8.20
C GLY A 218 14.18 15.07 7.64
N ILE A 219 13.45 14.71 6.58
CA ILE A 219 12.48 15.60 5.95
C ILE A 219 11.08 14.96 5.92
N ALA A 220 10.07 15.80 6.04
CA ALA A 220 8.67 15.43 5.81
C ALA A 220 8.24 15.88 4.41
N VAL A 221 7.61 15.00 3.65
CA VAL A 221 7.05 15.30 2.33
C VAL A 221 5.54 15.13 2.40
N LEU A 222 4.80 16.21 2.22
CA LEU A 222 3.36 16.28 2.46
C LEU A 222 2.62 16.74 1.21
N ASN A 223 1.37 16.28 1.06
CA ASN A 223 0.46 16.87 0.10
C ASN A 223 0.08 18.28 0.56
N GLY A 224 0.54 19.30 -0.17
CA GLY A 224 0.29 20.70 0.14
C GLY A 224 -1.12 21.19 -0.18
N ASP A 225 -1.88 20.42 -0.97
CA ASP A 225 -3.28 20.76 -1.27
C ASP A 225 -4.26 20.09 -0.27
N ASP A 226 -3.75 19.33 0.70
CA ASP A 226 -4.56 18.79 1.80
C ASP A 226 -4.59 19.79 2.98
N GLU A 227 -5.76 20.34 3.26
CA GLU A 227 -5.96 21.36 4.29
C GLU A 227 -5.47 20.92 5.67
N LEU A 228 -5.66 19.66 6.04
CA LEU A 228 -5.24 19.14 7.33
C LEU A 228 -3.71 18.95 7.39
N LEU A 229 -3.08 18.48 6.31
CA LEU A 229 -1.63 18.37 6.25
C LEU A 229 -0.94 19.74 6.29
N ASN A 230 -1.60 20.80 5.84
CA ASN A 230 -1.08 22.17 5.93
C ASN A 230 -1.00 22.70 7.36
N THR A 231 -1.73 22.09 8.30
CA THR A 231 -1.64 22.45 9.73
C THR A 231 -0.44 21.82 10.44
N VAL A 232 0.25 20.86 9.81
CA VAL A 232 1.39 20.17 10.42
C VAL A 232 2.57 21.10 10.54
N THR A 233 3.18 21.11 11.72
CA THR A 233 4.42 21.82 12.04
C THR A 233 5.40 20.87 12.69
N LEU A 234 6.68 20.90 12.25
CA LEU A 234 7.74 20.03 12.73
C LEU A 234 9.02 20.84 12.91
N PRO A 235 9.94 20.39 13.76
CA PRO A 235 11.28 20.95 13.79
C PRO A 235 12.10 20.61 12.53
N GLN A 236 11.77 19.50 11.85
CA GLN A 236 12.37 19.07 10.60
C GLN A 236 11.85 19.89 9.41
N ILE A 237 12.56 19.81 8.30
CA ILE A 237 12.13 20.43 7.03
C ILE A 237 10.86 19.74 6.55
N ILE A 238 9.86 20.54 6.18
CA ILE A 238 8.65 20.09 5.50
C ILE A 238 8.71 20.56 4.05
N LEU A 239 8.51 19.63 3.10
CA LEU A 239 8.32 19.93 1.69
C LEU A 239 6.85 19.67 1.33
N ARG A 240 6.11 20.72 1.01
CA ARG A 240 4.71 20.64 0.56
C ARG A 240 4.69 20.52 -0.96
N CYS A 241 4.12 19.42 -1.44
CA CYS A 241 4.00 19.10 -2.87
C CYS A 241 2.56 19.29 -3.33
N GLY A 242 2.30 20.05 -4.38
CA GLY A 242 0.95 20.26 -4.87
C GLY A 242 0.84 21.34 -5.93
N GLU A 243 -0.40 21.69 -6.29
CA GLU A 243 -0.73 22.72 -7.28
C GLU A 243 -0.77 24.13 -6.67
N GLY A 244 -0.99 24.20 -5.34
CA GLY A 244 -1.11 25.46 -4.61
C GLY A 244 0.15 26.34 -4.70
N GLU A 245 -0.04 27.67 -4.72
CA GLU A 245 1.09 28.63 -4.76
C GLU A 245 1.98 28.60 -3.52
N HIS A 246 1.46 28.08 -2.43
CA HIS A 246 2.17 27.91 -1.16
C HIS A 246 3.01 26.63 -1.09
N CYS A 247 2.95 25.78 -2.14
CA CYS A 247 3.72 24.53 -2.18
C CYS A 247 5.20 24.80 -2.50
N ASP A 248 6.08 24.15 -1.75
CA ASP A 248 7.54 24.19 -1.96
C ASP A 248 7.94 23.47 -3.25
N VAL A 249 7.17 22.43 -3.60
CA VAL A 249 7.30 21.64 -4.81
C VAL A 249 6.00 21.77 -5.59
N ARG A 250 6.03 22.69 -6.57
CA ARG A 250 4.83 23.13 -7.26
C ARG A 250 4.59 22.37 -8.56
N VAL A 251 3.35 21.95 -8.75
CA VAL A 251 2.87 21.31 -9.98
C VAL A 251 2.15 22.34 -10.87
N THR A 252 2.54 22.43 -12.13
CA THR A 252 1.93 23.28 -13.15
C THR A 252 1.84 22.54 -14.49
N ASP A 253 1.26 23.18 -15.51
CA ASP A 253 1.19 22.67 -16.89
C ASP A 253 0.72 21.22 -16.98
N ILE A 254 -0.37 20.92 -16.26
CA ILE A 254 -0.94 19.58 -16.20
C ILE A 254 -1.59 19.24 -17.52
N ASP A 255 -1.11 18.18 -18.17
CA ASP A 255 -1.65 17.57 -19.38
C ASP A 255 -2.29 16.23 -19.00
N ASP A 256 -3.60 16.26 -18.73
CA ASP A 256 -4.39 15.07 -18.40
C ASP A 256 -4.86 14.40 -19.70
N ARG A 257 -4.27 13.27 -20.03
CA ARG A 257 -4.57 12.47 -21.22
C ARG A 257 -5.59 11.37 -20.94
N GLY A 258 -6.35 11.49 -19.86
CA GLY A 258 -7.33 10.49 -19.42
C GLY A 258 -6.67 9.15 -19.15
N LEU A 259 -7.16 8.10 -19.82
CA LEU A 259 -6.62 6.73 -19.65
C LEU A 259 -5.27 6.49 -20.33
N GLU A 260 -4.75 7.45 -21.09
CA GLU A 260 -3.45 7.36 -21.78
C GLU A 260 -2.29 7.93 -20.92
N GLY A 261 -2.59 8.29 -19.67
CA GLY A 261 -1.59 8.79 -18.74
C GLY A 261 -1.66 10.28 -18.47
N MET A 262 -0.57 10.82 -17.95
CA MET A 262 -0.49 12.20 -17.47
C MET A 262 0.90 12.77 -17.66
N ALA A 263 0.98 14.08 -17.88
CA ALA A 263 2.22 14.82 -17.80
C ALA A 263 2.03 16.14 -17.05
N CYS A 264 3.05 16.61 -16.36
CA CYS A 264 3.04 17.90 -15.67
C CYS A 264 4.45 18.50 -15.56
N THR A 265 4.53 19.77 -15.24
CA THR A 265 5.76 20.43 -14.84
C THR A 265 5.82 20.45 -13.31
N VAL A 266 6.89 19.93 -12.72
CA VAL A 266 7.15 19.99 -11.28
C VAL A 266 8.32 20.94 -11.06
N THR A 267 8.09 22.02 -10.32
CA THR A 267 9.11 23.01 -9.97
C THR A 267 9.49 22.88 -8.49
N THR A 268 10.76 22.72 -8.21
CA THR A 268 11.34 22.71 -6.86
C THR A 268 12.11 24.01 -6.64
N GLY A 269 12.73 24.17 -5.46
CA GLY A 269 13.64 25.30 -5.22
C GLY A 269 14.94 25.28 -6.06
N GLN A 270 15.24 24.17 -6.75
CA GLN A 270 16.47 23.99 -7.51
C GLN A 270 16.26 23.89 -9.02
N ALA A 271 15.16 23.26 -9.47
CA ALA A 271 14.94 22.98 -10.88
C ALA A 271 13.44 22.86 -11.24
N ALA A 272 13.19 22.82 -12.54
CA ALA A 272 11.87 22.47 -13.11
C ALA A 272 12.01 21.19 -13.94
N TYR A 273 11.10 20.25 -13.74
CA TYR A 273 11.09 18.95 -14.38
C TYR A 273 9.82 18.78 -15.21
N ARG A 274 9.94 18.43 -16.49
CA ARG A 274 8.80 17.92 -17.24
C ARG A 274 8.71 16.42 -16.99
N LEU A 275 7.66 16.00 -16.28
CA LEU A 275 7.46 14.61 -15.86
C LEU A 275 6.23 14.04 -16.57
N GLU A 276 6.27 12.73 -16.83
CA GLU A 276 5.13 12.01 -17.40
C GLU A 276 5.04 10.60 -16.83
N THR A 277 3.84 10.03 -16.93
CA THR A 277 3.55 8.64 -16.57
C THR A 277 2.43 8.11 -17.46
N ALA A 278 2.49 6.82 -17.79
CA ALA A 278 1.39 6.12 -18.47
C ALA A 278 0.21 5.80 -17.54
N ALA A 279 0.39 5.97 -16.23
CA ALA A 279 -0.69 5.75 -15.28
C ALA A 279 -1.75 6.86 -15.37
N PRO A 280 -3.03 6.49 -15.43
CA PRO A 280 -4.11 7.44 -15.60
C PRO A 280 -4.49 8.18 -14.32
N GLY A 281 -5.05 9.37 -14.50
CA GLY A 281 -5.71 10.14 -13.47
C GLY A 281 -4.91 11.33 -12.95
N ARG A 282 -5.62 12.47 -12.81
CA ARG A 282 -5.04 13.72 -12.34
C ARG A 282 -4.32 13.62 -11.00
N HIS A 283 -4.78 12.71 -10.12
CA HIS A 283 -4.15 12.48 -8.82
C HIS A 283 -2.69 12.01 -8.91
N MET A 284 -2.23 11.55 -10.07
CA MET A 284 -0.84 11.13 -10.29
C MET A 284 0.17 12.28 -10.18
N VAL A 285 -0.28 13.55 -10.26
CA VAL A 285 0.61 14.70 -10.07
C VAL A 285 1.28 14.70 -8.70
N TYR A 286 0.58 14.24 -7.64
CA TYR A 286 1.12 14.20 -6.28
C TYR A 286 2.23 13.16 -6.11
N PRO A 287 2.05 11.88 -6.49
CA PRO A 287 3.16 10.92 -6.47
C PRO A 287 4.37 11.36 -7.29
N MET A 288 4.15 11.97 -8.49
CA MET A 288 5.23 12.49 -9.32
C MET A 288 5.99 13.63 -8.63
N ALA A 289 5.27 14.60 -8.03
CA ALA A 289 5.89 15.71 -7.31
C ALA A 289 6.67 15.25 -6.07
N MET A 290 6.09 14.33 -5.28
CA MET A 290 6.75 13.76 -4.11
C MET A 290 7.99 12.95 -4.49
N ALA A 291 7.91 12.14 -5.55
CA ALA A 291 9.05 11.37 -6.03
C ALA A 291 10.16 12.27 -6.59
N ALA A 292 9.81 13.36 -7.29
CA ALA A 292 10.79 14.36 -7.76
C ALA A 292 11.49 15.04 -6.60
N ALA A 293 10.77 15.49 -5.58
CA ALA A 293 11.33 16.11 -4.38
C ALA A 293 12.33 15.18 -3.67
N ILE A 294 11.96 13.90 -3.53
CA ILE A 294 12.79 12.89 -2.87
C ILE A 294 14.00 12.53 -3.73
N GLY A 295 13.80 12.34 -5.05
CA GLY A 295 14.89 12.07 -5.99
C GLY A 295 15.92 13.19 -6.00
N GLU A 296 15.49 14.45 -6.08
CA GLU A 296 16.37 15.62 -6.00
C GLU A 296 17.13 15.65 -4.68
N ARG A 297 16.46 15.42 -3.55
CA ARG A 297 17.07 15.39 -2.22
C ARG A 297 18.15 14.31 -2.09
N LEU A 298 17.96 13.18 -2.76
CA LEU A 298 18.93 12.08 -2.79
C LEU A 298 19.92 12.16 -3.96
N GLY A 299 19.96 13.30 -4.67
CA GLY A 299 20.97 13.61 -5.67
C GLY A 299 20.77 12.92 -7.01
N LEU A 300 19.55 12.58 -7.39
CA LEU A 300 19.20 12.15 -8.74
C LEU A 300 19.22 13.36 -9.68
N THR A 301 19.63 13.12 -10.91
CA THR A 301 19.56 14.11 -11.99
C THR A 301 18.15 14.29 -12.51
N ALA A 302 17.87 15.39 -13.19
CA ALA A 302 16.58 15.62 -13.84
C ALA A 302 16.18 14.50 -14.83
N ALA A 303 17.16 13.96 -15.55
CA ALA A 303 16.95 12.86 -16.49
C ALA A 303 16.53 11.56 -15.77
N GLU A 304 17.18 11.23 -14.66
CA GLU A 304 16.86 10.06 -13.84
C GLU A 304 15.46 10.19 -13.22
N ILE A 305 15.10 11.36 -12.68
CA ILE A 305 13.76 11.61 -12.13
C ILE A 305 12.70 11.44 -13.21
N ALA A 306 12.89 12.04 -14.39
CA ALA A 306 11.95 11.92 -15.50
C ALA A 306 11.84 10.48 -16.01
N ALA A 307 12.97 9.78 -16.15
CA ALA A 307 12.98 8.37 -16.54
C ALA A 307 12.23 7.49 -15.52
N GLY A 308 12.41 7.74 -14.22
CA GLY A 308 11.75 6.99 -13.16
C GLY A 308 10.23 7.19 -13.13
N THR A 309 9.74 8.42 -13.32
CA THR A 309 8.29 8.68 -13.41
C THR A 309 7.67 8.04 -14.64
N ALA A 310 8.35 8.05 -15.78
CA ALA A 310 7.91 7.40 -17.01
C ALA A 310 7.94 5.85 -16.91
N ALA A 311 8.87 5.30 -16.15
CA ALA A 311 8.99 3.86 -15.91
C ALA A 311 7.98 3.32 -14.90
N TYR A 312 7.26 4.19 -14.18
CA TYR A 312 6.25 3.75 -13.22
C TYR A 312 5.16 2.93 -13.92
N ALA A 313 4.84 1.78 -13.32
CA ALA A 313 3.70 0.95 -13.73
C ALA A 313 2.80 0.65 -12.52
N PRO A 314 1.46 0.75 -12.68
CA PRO A 314 0.52 0.33 -11.64
C PRO A 314 0.76 -1.12 -11.22
N VAL A 315 0.67 -1.40 -9.92
CA VAL A 315 0.85 -2.76 -9.39
C VAL A 315 -0.46 -3.29 -8.81
N GLY A 316 -0.73 -4.58 -9.07
CA GLY A 316 -1.94 -5.25 -8.63
C GLY A 316 -3.20 -4.63 -9.24
N SER A 317 -4.33 -4.84 -8.57
CA SER A 317 -5.67 -4.35 -8.98
C SER A 317 -5.88 -2.89 -8.55
N ARG A 318 -5.03 -1.97 -9.05
CA ARG A 318 -5.08 -0.51 -8.77
C ARG A 318 -5.01 0.26 -10.07
N MET A 319 -6.18 0.63 -10.60
CA MET A 319 -6.31 1.30 -11.91
C MET A 319 -5.56 0.56 -13.03
N HIS A 320 -5.57 -0.79 -12.96
CA HIS A 320 -4.97 -1.63 -13.99
C HIS A 320 -5.89 -1.71 -15.20
N LEU A 321 -5.40 -1.30 -16.36
CA LEU A 321 -6.16 -1.23 -17.61
C LEU A 321 -5.94 -2.51 -18.42
N ILE A 322 -6.99 -3.32 -18.57
CA ILE A 322 -6.99 -4.54 -19.36
C ILE A 322 -7.75 -4.26 -20.66
N ARG A 323 -7.01 -4.10 -21.76
CA ARG A 323 -7.58 -3.87 -23.09
C ARG A 323 -7.86 -5.20 -23.77
N MET A 324 -9.06 -5.35 -24.32
CA MET A 324 -9.53 -6.59 -24.92
C MET A 324 -10.09 -6.34 -26.33
N ASP A 325 -10.30 -7.40 -27.07
CA ASP A 325 -10.87 -7.36 -28.42
C ASP A 325 -12.24 -6.69 -28.44
N GLY A 326 -12.60 -6.10 -29.58
CA GLY A 326 -13.88 -5.41 -29.73
C GLY A 326 -13.94 -4.05 -29.04
N ASP A 327 -12.80 -3.38 -28.81
CA ASP A 327 -12.70 -2.10 -28.10
C ASP A 327 -13.30 -2.18 -26.67
N ARG A 328 -13.14 -3.33 -26.02
CA ARG A 328 -13.52 -3.53 -24.61
C ARG A 328 -12.37 -3.14 -23.70
N LEU A 329 -12.72 -2.57 -22.55
CA LEU A 329 -11.75 -2.17 -21.52
C LEU A 329 -12.26 -2.57 -20.14
N VAL A 330 -11.42 -3.28 -19.38
CA VAL A 330 -11.62 -3.47 -17.94
C VAL A 330 -10.67 -2.55 -17.18
N ILE A 331 -11.22 -1.72 -16.30
CA ILE A 331 -10.49 -0.93 -15.32
C ILE A 331 -10.55 -1.71 -14.02
N ASP A 332 -9.50 -2.51 -13.76
CA ASP A 332 -9.37 -3.28 -12.53
C ASP A 332 -8.83 -2.37 -11.42
N ASP A 333 -9.71 -1.94 -10.53
CA ASP A 333 -9.38 -1.16 -9.34
C ASP A 333 -10.02 -1.79 -8.08
N CYS A 334 -10.04 -3.14 -8.05
CA CYS A 334 -10.75 -3.92 -7.03
C CYS A 334 -9.90 -4.28 -5.80
N TYR A 335 -8.71 -3.71 -5.65
CA TYR A 335 -7.88 -3.99 -4.47
C TYR A 335 -8.55 -3.51 -3.17
N ASN A 336 -9.06 -2.28 -3.15
CA ASN A 336 -9.81 -1.71 -2.02
C ASN A 336 -10.64 -0.50 -2.49
N ALA A 337 -11.62 -0.09 -1.67
CA ALA A 337 -12.46 1.07 -1.95
C ALA A 337 -12.70 1.92 -0.70
N ASN A 338 -12.67 3.23 -0.91
CA ASN A 338 -13.17 4.25 -0.01
C ASN A 338 -13.82 5.36 -0.85
N PRO A 339 -14.53 6.34 -0.26
CA PRO A 339 -15.29 7.33 -1.03
C PRO A 339 -14.44 8.10 -2.05
N GLN A 340 -13.27 8.56 -1.66
CA GLN A 340 -12.37 9.33 -2.53
C GLN A 340 -11.88 8.49 -3.70
N SER A 341 -11.33 7.29 -3.43
CA SER A 341 -10.81 6.42 -4.49
C SER A 341 -11.90 5.87 -5.41
N MET A 342 -13.11 5.66 -4.91
CA MET A 342 -14.25 5.22 -5.73
C MET A 342 -14.71 6.33 -6.67
N ALA A 343 -14.82 7.56 -6.17
CA ALA A 343 -15.17 8.72 -6.99
C ALA A 343 -14.12 8.97 -8.11
N GLU A 344 -12.83 8.82 -7.81
CA GLU A 344 -11.78 8.92 -8.84
C GLU A 344 -11.90 7.82 -9.90
N GLY A 345 -12.14 6.57 -9.50
CA GLY A 345 -12.38 5.47 -10.44
C GLY A 345 -13.57 5.73 -11.36
N ILE A 346 -14.69 6.24 -10.82
CA ILE A 346 -15.89 6.60 -11.60
C ILE A 346 -15.57 7.72 -12.60
N ARG A 347 -14.83 8.76 -12.20
CA ARG A 347 -14.41 9.84 -13.10
C ARG A 347 -13.48 9.33 -14.20
N MET A 348 -12.59 8.42 -13.89
CA MET A 348 -11.71 7.78 -14.88
C MET A 348 -12.50 6.94 -15.89
N LEU A 349 -13.51 6.20 -15.43
CA LEU A 349 -14.42 5.50 -16.34
C LEU A 349 -15.16 6.49 -17.25
N ALA A 350 -15.63 7.62 -16.72
CA ALA A 350 -16.28 8.67 -17.49
C ALA A 350 -15.37 9.25 -18.59
N ALA A 351 -14.07 9.35 -18.32
CA ALA A 351 -13.06 9.85 -19.27
C ALA A 351 -12.68 8.80 -20.34
N SER A 352 -13.17 7.56 -20.26
CA SER A 352 -12.89 6.53 -21.26
C SER A 352 -13.50 6.88 -22.63
N ARG A 353 -12.83 6.47 -23.71
CA ARG A 353 -13.29 6.69 -25.09
C ARG A 353 -14.41 5.76 -25.52
N GLN A 354 -14.64 4.68 -24.78
CA GLN A 354 -15.67 3.70 -25.07
C GLN A 354 -17.07 4.35 -25.01
N LYS A 355 -17.96 3.90 -25.90
CA LYS A 355 -19.33 4.44 -26.00
C LYS A 355 -20.21 4.01 -24.84
N LYS A 356 -19.96 2.80 -24.31
CA LYS A 356 -20.69 2.24 -23.18
C LYS A 356 -19.78 2.24 -21.96
N ARG A 357 -20.30 2.67 -20.84
CA ARG A 357 -19.58 2.78 -19.57
C ARG A 357 -20.38 2.10 -18.49
N LEU A 358 -19.77 1.09 -17.86
CA LEU A 358 -20.37 0.29 -16.81
C LEU A 358 -19.54 0.40 -15.54
N ALA A 359 -20.13 0.87 -14.45
CA ALA A 359 -19.51 0.82 -13.13
C ALA A 359 -20.06 -0.40 -12.35
N VAL A 360 -19.17 -1.31 -11.97
CA VAL A 360 -19.47 -2.42 -11.07
C VAL A 360 -18.85 -2.08 -9.70
N LEU A 361 -19.72 -1.61 -8.81
CA LEU A 361 -19.29 -1.03 -7.53
C LEU A 361 -19.75 -1.91 -6.37
N GLY A 362 -18.85 -2.19 -5.44
CA GLY A 362 -19.14 -2.95 -4.25
C GLY A 362 -18.95 -2.16 -2.96
N ASP A 363 -19.35 -2.76 -1.83
CA ASP A 363 -19.34 -2.12 -0.52
C ASP A 363 -18.00 -1.45 -0.18
N MET A 364 -18.07 -0.25 0.39
CA MET A 364 -16.96 0.40 1.07
C MET A 364 -17.01 0.07 2.56
N GLY A 365 -15.86 -0.35 3.13
CA GLY A 365 -15.72 -0.73 4.53
C GLY A 365 -15.29 0.43 5.43
N GLU A 366 -15.45 0.28 6.75
CA GLU A 366 -14.84 1.09 7.81
C GLU A 366 -15.18 2.60 7.78
N LEU A 367 -16.40 2.92 7.31
CA LEU A 367 -16.90 4.30 7.20
C LEU A 367 -17.80 4.71 8.38
N GLY A 368 -18.13 3.76 9.29
CA GLY A 368 -18.99 4.04 10.43
C GLY A 368 -20.30 4.73 10.04
N ALA A 369 -20.59 5.87 10.66
CA ALA A 369 -21.80 6.64 10.40
C ALA A 369 -21.89 7.24 8.98
N LEU A 370 -20.77 7.38 8.27
CA LEU A 370 -20.73 7.92 6.92
C LEU A 370 -21.14 6.88 5.85
N THR A 371 -21.30 5.60 6.21
CA THR A 371 -21.51 4.50 5.27
C THR A 371 -22.63 4.79 4.27
N ALA A 372 -23.84 5.05 4.73
CA ALA A 372 -24.99 5.24 3.85
C ALA A 372 -24.84 6.47 2.92
N GLN A 373 -24.34 7.59 3.46
CA GLN A 373 -24.17 8.80 2.68
C GLN A 373 -23.09 8.63 1.60
N ALA A 374 -21.95 8.03 1.94
CA ALA A 374 -20.88 7.77 0.98
C ALA A 374 -21.33 6.90 -0.21
N HIS A 375 -22.17 5.91 0.03
CA HIS A 375 -22.71 5.09 -1.05
C HIS A 375 -23.75 5.85 -1.90
N ARG A 376 -24.59 6.70 -1.31
CA ARG A 376 -25.50 7.60 -2.05
C ARG A 376 -24.74 8.56 -2.95
N ASP A 377 -23.65 9.14 -2.44
CA ASP A 377 -22.81 10.07 -3.21
C ASP A 377 -22.26 9.42 -4.46
N MET A 378 -21.89 8.13 -4.41
CA MET A 378 -21.45 7.38 -5.60
C MET A 378 -22.58 7.20 -6.62
N GLY A 379 -23.81 6.94 -6.18
CA GLY A 379 -24.96 6.86 -7.06
C GLY A 379 -25.25 8.21 -7.74
N THR A 380 -25.23 9.28 -6.97
CA THR A 380 -25.35 10.64 -7.53
C THR A 380 -24.30 10.89 -8.61
N LEU A 381 -23.04 10.58 -8.33
CA LEU A 381 -21.93 10.78 -9.27
C LEU A 381 -22.08 9.94 -10.54
N CYS A 382 -22.45 8.66 -10.43
CA CYS A 382 -22.69 7.79 -11.60
C CYS A 382 -23.80 8.34 -12.48
N ARG A 383 -24.92 8.73 -11.89
CA ARG A 383 -26.06 9.34 -12.60
C ARG A 383 -25.69 10.64 -13.31
N GLU A 384 -24.97 11.55 -12.63
CA GLU A 384 -24.54 12.83 -13.21
C GLU A 384 -23.60 12.63 -14.40
N LEU A 385 -22.77 11.59 -14.37
CA LEU A 385 -21.85 11.25 -15.44
C LEU A 385 -22.44 10.33 -16.52
N GLY A 386 -23.71 9.92 -16.38
CA GLY A 386 -24.41 9.04 -17.34
C GLY A 386 -23.75 7.65 -17.43
N ILE A 387 -23.32 7.09 -16.31
CA ILE A 387 -22.66 5.79 -16.23
C ILE A 387 -23.68 4.75 -15.79
N GLU A 388 -23.82 3.65 -16.55
CA GLU A 388 -24.62 2.50 -16.14
C GLU A 388 -23.99 1.82 -14.92
N THR A 389 -24.79 1.49 -13.89
CA THR A 389 -24.28 1.04 -12.62
C THR A 389 -24.83 -0.32 -12.21
N VAL A 390 -23.94 -1.23 -11.83
CA VAL A 390 -24.22 -2.46 -11.10
C VAL A 390 -23.68 -2.32 -9.69
N ALA A 391 -24.59 -2.29 -8.71
CA ALA A 391 -24.31 -2.15 -7.29
C ALA A 391 -24.30 -3.52 -6.61
N VAL A 392 -23.26 -3.87 -5.86
CA VAL A 392 -23.12 -5.21 -5.25
C VAL A 392 -22.78 -5.10 -3.77
N GLY A 393 -23.60 -5.73 -2.93
CA GLY A 393 -23.44 -5.75 -1.49
C GLY A 393 -24.51 -4.95 -0.74
N GLU A 394 -24.67 -5.26 0.54
CA GLU A 394 -25.76 -4.71 1.36
C GLU A 394 -25.64 -3.20 1.58
N LYS A 395 -24.40 -2.69 1.78
CA LYS A 395 -24.16 -1.25 1.97
C LYS A 395 -24.36 -0.49 0.67
N MET A 396 -24.00 -1.10 -0.45
CA MET A 396 -24.13 -0.51 -1.79
C MET A 396 -25.60 -0.36 -2.21
N LYS A 397 -26.54 -0.99 -1.52
CA LYS A 397 -27.98 -0.77 -1.73
C LYS A 397 -28.39 0.71 -1.60
N ALA A 398 -27.71 1.45 -0.71
CA ALA A 398 -27.98 2.90 -0.53
C ALA A 398 -27.67 3.73 -1.81
N LEU A 399 -26.83 3.24 -2.71
CA LEU A 399 -26.54 3.88 -4.00
C LEU A 399 -27.82 4.00 -4.84
N THR A 400 -28.69 2.97 -4.84
CA THR A 400 -29.91 2.97 -5.66
C THR A 400 -30.95 4.02 -5.24
N GLU A 401 -30.81 4.60 -4.06
CA GLU A 401 -31.67 5.71 -3.61
C GLU A 401 -31.41 7.00 -4.42
N THR A 402 -30.19 7.17 -4.93
CA THR A 402 -29.76 8.35 -5.72
C THR A 402 -29.52 8.04 -7.19
N ASP A 403 -29.37 6.76 -7.57
CA ASP A 403 -29.33 6.27 -8.93
C ASP A 403 -30.39 5.15 -9.10
N PRO A 404 -31.66 5.51 -9.38
CA PRO A 404 -32.73 4.52 -9.51
C PRO A 404 -32.60 3.56 -10.71
N GLU A 405 -31.74 3.88 -11.69
CA GLU A 405 -31.44 3.02 -12.85
C GLU A 405 -30.39 1.96 -12.53
N ALA A 406 -29.66 2.12 -11.41
CA ALA A 406 -28.67 1.15 -10.96
C ALA A 406 -29.32 -0.17 -10.58
N GLN A 407 -28.73 -1.27 -11.05
CA GLN A 407 -29.18 -2.61 -10.69
C GLN A 407 -28.40 -3.12 -9.47
N TRP A 408 -29.11 -3.46 -8.40
CA TRP A 408 -28.51 -3.98 -7.18
C TRP A 408 -28.56 -5.50 -7.09
N PHE A 409 -27.48 -6.08 -6.51
CA PHE A 409 -27.33 -7.51 -6.21
C PHE A 409 -26.73 -7.70 -4.81
N ALA A 410 -27.11 -8.75 -4.12
CA ALA A 410 -26.60 -9.05 -2.79
C ALA A 410 -25.12 -9.51 -2.81
N GLY A 411 -24.70 -10.18 -3.87
CA GLY A 411 -23.36 -10.75 -3.97
C GLY A 411 -22.81 -10.82 -5.40
N VAL A 412 -21.52 -11.15 -5.50
CA VAL A 412 -20.77 -11.22 -6.77
C VAL A 412 -21.37 -12.26 -7.73
N GLU A 413 -21.71 -13.45 -7.22
CA GLU A 413 -22.24 -14.55 -8.06
C GLU A 413 -23.57 -14.17 -8.74
N GLU A 414 -24.43 -13.44 -8.04
CA GLU A 414 -25.70 -12.95 -8.57
C GLU A 414 -25.52 -11.83 -9.59
N ALA A 415 -24.50 -10.99 -9.41
CA ALA A 415 -24.22 -9.86 -10.30
C ALA A 415 -23.55 -10.29 -11.62
N LEU A 416 -22.77 -11.36 -11.62
CA LEU A 416 -21.96 -11.80 -12.76
C LEU A 416 -22.73 -11.93 -14.08
N PRO A 417 -23.91 -12.57 -14.13
CA PRO A 417 -24.67 -12.68 -15.38
C PRO A 417 -25.07 -11.31 -15.95
N ALA A 418 -25.44 -10.36 -15.08
CA ALA A 418 -25.84 -9.01 -15.47
C ALA A 418 -24.64 -8.20 -15.97
N VAL A 419 -23.47 -8.36 -15.35
CA VAL A 419 -22.21 -7.70 -15.76
C VAL A 419 -21.78 -8.23 -17.14
N ARG A 420 -21.74 -9.54 -17.33
CA ARG A 420 -21.40 -10.17 -18.63
C ARG A 420 -22.32 -9.72 -19.76
N ALA A 421 -23.63 -9.72 -19.53
CA ALA A 421 -24.60 -9.29 -20.55
C ALA A 421 -24.38 -7.84 -21.03
N ARG A 422 -23.77 -6.98 -20.19
CA ARG A 422 -23.46 -5.58 -20.50
C ARG A 422 -22.05 -5.38 -21.07
N PHE A 423 -21.14 -6.30 -20.82
CA PHE A 423 -19.76 -6.22 -21.29
C PHE A 423 -19.63 -6.63 -22.76
N THR A 424 -20.25 -5.86 -23.62
CA THR A 424 -20.29 -6.06 -25.07
C THR A 424 -19.22 -5.21 -25.76
N PRO A 425 -18.95 -5.42 -27.07
CA PRO A 425 -18.01 -4.55 -27.81
C PRO A 425 -18.27 -3.05 -27.62
N GLY A 426 -17.20 -2.29 -27.42
CA GLY A 426 -17.25 -0.84 -27.17
C GLY A 426 -17.62 -0.47 -25.74
N THR A 427 -17.51 -1.41 -24.77
CA THR A 427 -17.78 -1.15 -23.35
C THR A 427 -16.49 -0.97 -22.56
N ALA A 428 -16.41 0.09 -21.75
CA ALA A 428 -15.48 0.18 -20.63
C ALA A 428 -16.19 -0.20 -19.33
N VAL A 429 -15.57 -1.04 -18.51
CA VAL A 429 -16.10 -1.44 -17.20
C VAL A 429 -15.10 -1.10 -16.10
N LEU A 430 -15.54 -0.39 -15.06
CA LEU A 430 -14.82 -0.23 -13.81
C LEU A 430 -15.27 -1.32 -12.82
N VAL A 431 -14.33 -2.03 -12.22
CA VAL A 431 -14.58 -3.02 -11.17
C VAL A 431 -13.90 -2.53 -9.88
N LYS A 432 -14.70 -2.12 -8.87
CA LYS A 432 -14.15 -1.53 -7.64
C LYS A 432 -14.97 -1.85 -6.40
N ALA A 433 -14.30 -2.34 -5.36
CA ALA A 433 -14.90 -2.67 -4.06
C ALA A 433 -13.85 -2.74 -2.95
N SER A 434 -14.30 -2.81 -1.69
CA SER A 434 -13.43 -3.18 -0.57
C SER A 434 -12.86 -4.58 -0.75
N ARG A 435 -11.67 -4.83 -0.20
CA ARG A 435 -10.94 -6.10 -0.35
C ARG A 435 -11.76 -7.33 0.04
N ALA A 436 -12.60 -7.23 1.06
CA ALA A 436 -13.44 -8.31 1.55
C ALA A 436 -14.50 -8.80 0.53
N MET A 437 -14.79 -8.02 -0.50
CA MET A 437 -15.79 -8.35 -1.52
C MET A 437 -15.26 -9.28 -2.62
N HIS A 438 -13.97 -9.53 -2.70
CA HIS A 438 -13.31 -10.42 -3.67
C HIS A 438 -13.68 -10.12 -5.14
N PHE A 439 -13.72 -8.83 -5.51
CA PHE A 439 -14.11 -8.39 -6.86
C PHE A 439 -13.10 -8.79 -7.96
N GLU A 440 -11.91 -9.23 -7.60
CA GLU A 440 -10.99 -9.90 -8.54
C GLU A 440 -11.60 -11.11 -9.24
N ASN A 441 -12.66 -11.68 -8.70
CA ASN A 441 -13.39 -12.77 -9.35
C ASN A 441 -14.21 -12.26 -10.55
N ILE A 442 -14.76 -11.04 -10.47
CA ILE A 442 -15.46 -10.42 -11.60
C ILE A 442 -14.44 -10.14 -12.73
N VAL A 443 -13.29 -9.55 -12.40
CA VAL A 443 -12.24 -9.26 -13.38
C VAL A 443 -11.82 -10.51 -14.12
N LYS A 444 -11.49 -11.60 -13.38
CA LYS A 444 -11.10 -12.89 -13.97
C LYS A 444 -12.18 -13.50 -14.90
N GLU A 445 -13.45 -13.28 -14.59
CA GLU A 445 -14.52 -13.77 -15.43
C GLU A 445 -14.69 -12.92 -16.71
N LEU A 446 -14.45 -11.61 -16.63
CA LEU A 446 -14.48 -10.74 -17.80
C LEU A 446 -13.28 -10.98 -18.74
N GLU A 447 -12.12 -11.37 -18.21
CA GLU A 447 -10.94 -11.71 -19.02
C GLU A 447 -11.11 -12.98 -19.87
N LYS A 448 -12.12 -13.81 -19.58
CA LYS A 448 -12.41 -15.03 -20.35
C LYS A 448 -13.30 -14.78 -21.57
N GLU A 449 -13.95 -13.61 -21.65
CA GLU A 449 -14.85 -13.21 -22.72
C GLU A 449 -14.10 -12.65 -23.94
#